data_b7d23d625d66872b83196c11b00d4d47
#
_entry.id   b7d23d625d66872b83196c11b00d4d47
#
_cell.length_a   1.000
_cell.length_b   1.000
_cell.length_c   1.000
_cell.angle_alpha   90.00
_cell.angle_beta   90.00
_cell.angle_gamma   90.00
#
_symmetry.space_group_name_H-M   'P 1'
#
loop_
_entity.id
_entity.type
_entity.pdbx_description
1 polymer ?
#
loop_
_entity_poly.entity_id
_entity_poly.type
_entity_poly.pdbx_seq_one_letter_code
_entity_poly.pdbx_strand_id
1 'polypeptide(L)'
;MNSYDVIVIGGGPAGLAAAVSAKKNGAQVLLIEREDRLGGILKQCIHDGFGLLHFGEKLSGPEYARRFEDEFHSLNIDCKTLTFVTDIKKEKDGFDVHTVSRDGITVYKAGALILATGCRERTAKQVSIHGTRPAGVFTAGTAQHLVNLQGQMPTKKCVILGSGDIGLIMARRLTLEGAKVVGVYEVKPEPSGLTRNIMQCLQDYDIPLYLSHTVTRVLGHDRLEAVEIAQVDKDMKPVPGSGHIVECDALILSVGLIPENEIAESLGVNIDPKTKGPYCDDMLMTDVEGVFSCGNALHVNDLVDYVSESGNIAGAAAAGYSLGKKQGEWDKLSDKVPVETDGSVQYIVPQKIRRSGKDDIVFYFRSSRSMKKARLVIRSGGTMVMEKVLSNLKPPEMERFIIKRDVLLAEKNDSPVYVYLEGSDDGEISGVAHEKKGEGKI
;
A
#
# COMPACT_ATOMS: atom_id res chain seq x y z
N MET A 1 -21.64 26.13 -2.25
CA MET A 1 -22.28 24.98 -2.92
C MET A 1 -21.59 23.72 -2.43
N ASN A 2 -22.34 22.70 -2.01
CA ASN A 2 -21.76 21.45 -1.52
C ASN A 2 -21.73 20.36 -2.61
N SER A 3 -21.46 20.75 -3.87
CA SER A 3 -21.44 19.81 -5.02
C SER A 3 -20.14 19.94 -5.77
N TYR A 4 -19.50 18.79 -6.03
CA TYR A 4 -18.19 18.66 -6.67
C TYR A 4 -18.23 17.59 -7.77
N ASP A 5 -17.35 17.71 -8.76
CA ASP A 5 -17.17 16.68 -9.77
C ASP A 5 -16.54 15.43 -9.16
N VAL A 6 -15.54 15.65 -8.29
CA VAL A 6 -14.78 14.58 -7.63
C VAL A 6 -14.63 14.91 -6.15
N ILE A 7 -14.96 13.95 -5.29
CA ILE A 7 -14.58 14.01 -3.87
C ILE A 7 -13.49 12.95 -3.60
N VAL A 8 -12.38 13.40 -3.01
CA VAL A 8 -11.27 12.55 -2.59
C VAL A 8 -11.35 12.36 -1.08
N ILE A 9 -11.34 11.11 -0.63
CA ILE A 9 -11.42 10.75 0.80
C ILE A 9 -10.05 10.27 1.26
N GLY A 10 -9.39 11.09 2.08
CA GLY A 10 -8.04 10.91 2.61
C GLY A 10 -7.02 11.84 1.97
N GLY A 11 -6.28 12.59 2.80
CA GLY A 11 -5.28 13.60 2.42
C GLY A 11 -3.84 13.10 2.51
N GLY A 12 -3.61 11.78 2.42
CA GLY A 12 -2.29 11.20 2.29
C GLY A 12 -1.70 11.34 0.87
N PRO A 13 -0.52 10.75 0.58
CA PRO A 13 0.16 10.92 -0.71
C PRO A 13 -0.69 10.51 -1.92
N ALA A 14 -1.47 9.43 -1.82
CA ALA A 14 -2.39 9.02 -2.89
C ALA A 14 -3.50 10.06 -3.12
N GLY A 15 -4.12 10.53 -2.03
CA GLY A 15 -5.23 11.49 -2.11
C GLY A 15 -4.79 12.86 -2.61
N LEU A 16 -3.63 13.34 -2.17
CA LEU A 16 -3.04 14.58 -2.68
C LEU A 16 -2.74 14.49 -4.17
N ALA A 17 -2.08 13.43 -4.61
CA ALA A 17 -1.81 13.18 -6.03
C ALA A 17 -3.10 13.07 -6.85
N ALA A 18 -4.12 12.37 -6.33
CA ALA A 18 -5.41 12.21 -6.98
C ALA A 18 -6.16 13.54 -7.11
N ALA A 19 -6.19 14.36 -6.05
CA ALA A 19 -6.84 15.65 -6.05
C ALA A 19 -6.17 16.62 -7.05
N VAL A 20 -4.84 16.69 -7.05
CA VAL A 20 -4.04 17.48 -7.99
C VAL A 20 -4.31 17.03 -9.43
N SER A 21 -4.25 15.73 -9.68
CA SER A 21 -4.50 15.17 -11.01
C SER A 21 -5.93 15.44 -11.50
N ALA A 22 -6.94 15.24 -10.66
CA ALA A 22 -8.32 15.53 -11.02
C ALA A 22 -8.53 17.00 -11.34
N LYS A 23 -7.95 17.91 -10.54
CA LYS A 23 -8.03 19.37 -10.76
C LYS A 23 -7.37 19.78 -12.06
N LYS A 24 -6.19 19.27 -12.37
CA LYS A 24 -5.49 19.51 -13.65
C LYS A 24 -6.29 19.05 -14.86
N ASN A 25 -7.12 18.01 -14.69
CA ASN A 25 -8.04 17.53 -15.71
C ASN A 25 -9.40 18.26 -15.72
N GLY A 26 -9.51 19.42 -15.06
CA GLY A 26 -10.64 20.35 -15.17
C GLY A 26 -11.77 20.11 -14.18
N ALA A 27 -11.67 19.12 -13.28
CA ALA A 27 -12.71 18.82 -12.30
C ALA A 27 -12.75 19.86 -11.15
N GLN A 28 -13.95 20.09 -10.60
CA GLN A 28 -14.11 20.71 -9.28
C GLN A 28 -13.91 19.64 -8.22
N VAL A 29 -12.89 19.81 -7.36
CA VAL A 29 -12.44 18.80 -6.42
C VAL A 29 -12.61 19.26 -4.99
N LEU A 30 -13.13 18.37 -4.13
CA LEU A 30 -13.06 18.49 -2.67
C LEU A 30 -12.20 17.33 -2.12
N LEU A 31 -11.23 17.66 -1.27
CA LEU A 31 -10.51 16.69 -0.48
C LEU A 31 -11.00 16.70 0.97
N ILE A 32 -11.34 15.54 1.52
CA ILE A 32 -11.79 15.37 2.91
C ILE A 32 -10.75 14.58 3.68
N GLU A 33 -10.24 15.15 4.79
CA GLU A 33 -9.24 14.55 5.66
C GLU A 33 -9.71 14.55 7.12
N ARG A 34 -9.57 13.40 7.80
CA ARG A 34 -9.96 13.25 9.21
C ARG A 34 -8.99 13.91 10.19
N GLU A 35 -7.71 14.02 9.82
CA GLU A 35 -6.69 14.67 10.64
C GLU A 35 -6.67 16.19 10.43
N ASP A 36 -5.91 16.89 11.26
CA ASP A 36 -5.75 18.35 11.20
C ASP A 36 -4.84 18.82 10.06
N ARG A 37 -4.00 17.93 9.53
CA ARG A 37 -3.01 18.21 8.49
C ARG A 37 -3.03 17.17 7.38
N LEU A 38 -2.72 17.63 6.17
CA LEU A 38 -2.49 16.77 5.02
C LEU A 38 -1.14 16.00 5.14
N GLY A 39 -0.83 15.16 4.16
CA GLY A 39 0.40 14.36 4.11
C GLY A 39 0.29 12.96 4.68
N GLY A 40 -0.78 12.65 5.42
CA GLY A 40 -1.02 11.30 5.97
C GLY A 40 0.16 10.77 6.79
N ILE A 41 0.52 9.51 6.60
CA ILE A 41 1.61 8.83 7.34
C ILE A 41 3.00 9.43 7.05
N LEU A 42 3.19 10.11 5.93
CA LEU A 42 4.48 10.70 5.56
C LEU A 42 4.97 11.74 6.57
N LYS A 43 4.07 12.42 7.28
CA LYS A 43 4.42 13.41 8.31
C LYS A 43 5.39 12.87 9.37
N GLN A 44 5.26 11.60 9.70
CA GLN A 44 6.11 10.93 10.71
C GLN A 44 7.29 10.15 10.12
N CYS A 45 7.37 9.98 8.80
CA CYS A 45 8.43 9.25 8.12
C CYS A 45 9.65 10.15 7.87
N ILE A 46 10.38 10.51 8.93
CA ILE A 46 11.51 11.47 8.87
C ILE A 46 12.79 10.90 8.25
N HIS A 47 12.83 9.59 7.95
CA HIS A 47 13.92 8.98 7.19
C HIS A 47 13.85 9.35 5.70
N ASP A 48 14.95 9.22 5.00
CA ASP A 48 15.06 9.46 3.57
C ASP A 48 14.69 8.24 2.71
N GLY A 49 14.60 8.43 1.40
CA GLY A 49 14.36 7.38 0.40
C GLY A 49 13.07 7.54 -0.39
N PHE A 50 12.35 8.62 -0.18
CA PHE A 50 11.13 8.98 -0.92
C PHE A 50 11.45 9.84 -2.15
N GLY A 51 10.65 9.74 -3.22
CA GLY A 51 10.67 10.67 -4.35
C GLY A 51 11.67 10.37 -5.44
N LEU A 52 12.42 9.29 -5.36
CA LEU A 52 13.43 8.94 -6.37
C LEU A 52 12.85 8.74 -7.76
N LEU A 53 11.66 8.14 -7.87
CA LEU A 53 11.01 7.88 -9.16
C LEU A 53 10.16 9.07 -9.60
N HIS A 54 9.47 9.74 -8.68
CA HIS A 54 8.53 10.81 -9.01
C HIS A 54 9.22 12.17 -9.19
N PHE A 55 10.13 12.52 -8.27
CA PHE A 55 10.83 13.82 -8.29
C PHE A 55 12.28 13.75 -8.77
N GLY A 56 12.85 12.54 -8.91
CA GLY A 56 14.28 12.36 -9.21
C GLY A 56 15.21 12.78 -8.07
N GLU A 57 14.67 12.96 -6.87
CA GLU A 57 15.36 13.43 -5.68
C GLU A 57 15.13 12.49 -4.50
N LYS A 58 16.09 12.45 -3.59
CA LYS A 58 15.99 11.67 -2.36
C LYS A 58 15.47 12.57 -1.24
N LEU A 59 14.21 12.41 -0.89
CA LEU A 59 13.49 13.23 0.08
C LEU A 59 13.17 12.43 1.36
N SER A 60 12.91 13.13 2.46
CA SER A 60 12.20 12.60 3.60
C SER A 60 10.69 12.55 3.34
N GLY A 61 9.94 11.83 4.18
CA GLY A 61 8.46 11.77 4.05
C GLY A 61 7.80 13.15 4.13
N PRO A 62 8.12 14.01 5.12
CA PRO A 62 7.58 15.38 5.19
C PRO A 62 7.91 16.24 3.98
N GLU A 63 9.14 16.16 3.43
CA GLU A 63 9.52 16.90 2.23
C GLU A 63 8.74 16.43 1.00
N TYR A 64 8.55 15.12 0.87
CA TYR A 64 7.72 14.55 -0.20
C TYR A 64 6.28 15.03 -0.11
N ALA A 65 5.67 14.94 1.08
CA ALA A 65 4.30 15.41 1.31
C ALA A 65 4.17 16.90 1.00
N ARG A 66 5.13 17.71 1.46
CA ARG A 66 5.12 19.16 1.27
C ARG A 66 5.07 19.56 -0.20
N ARG A 67 5.78 18.85 -1.09
CA ARG A 67 5.73 19.14 -2.53
C ARG A 67 4.33 18.98 -3.12
N PHE A 68 3.62 17.91 -2.73
CA PHE A 68 2.24 17.73 -3.14
C PHE A 68 1.27 18.73 -2.48
N GLU A 69 1.50 19.08 -1.22
CA GLU A 69 0.72 20.11 -0.52
C GLU A 69 0.86 21.48 -1.19
N ASP A 70 2.09 21.88 -1.55
CA ASP A 70 2.34 23.16 -2.23
C ASP A 70 1.63 23.21 -3.59
N GLU A 71 1.68 22.11 -4.36
CA GLU A 71 0.96 22.01 -5.62
C GLU A 71 -0.56 22.03 -5.42
N PHE A 72 -1.08 21.29 -4.45
CA PHE A 72 -2.48 21.25 -4.06
C PHE A 72 -3.02 22.66 -3.73
N HIS A 73 -2.28 23.40 -2.92
CA HIS A 73 -2.65 24.77 -2.54
C HIS A 73 -2.55 25.74 -3.71
N SER A 74 -1.54 25.61 -4.57
CA SER A 74 -1.39 26.48 -5.76
C SER A 74 -2.56 26.37 -6.73
N LEU A 75 -3.20 25.21 -6.78
CA LEU A 75 -4.36 24.92 -7.62
C LEU A 75 -5.69 25.33 -6.98
N ASN A 76 -5.68 25.89 -5.77
CA ASN A 76 -6.86 26.28 -5.00
C ASN A 76 -7.91 25.15 -4.92
N ILE A 77 -7.48 23.96 -4.54
CA ILE A 77 -8.37 22.81 -4.34
C ILE A 77 -9.04 22.94 -2.98
N ASP A 78 -10.37 22.77 -2.94
CA ASP A 78 -11.12 22.80 -1.68
C ASP A 78 -10.73 21.65 -0.76
N CYS A 79 -10.52 21.96 0.53
CA CYS A 79 -10.12 21.00 1.54
C CYS A 79 -10.97 21.12 2.82
N LYS A 80 -11.28 19.98 3.42
CA LYS A 80 -11.91 19.86 4.74
C LYS A 80 -11.09 18.93 5.61
N THR A 81 -10.26 19.49 6.47
CA THR A 81 -9.56 18.77 7.54
C THR A 81 -10.46 18.60 8.77
N LEU A 82 -10.06 17.75 9.73
CA LEU A 82 -10.84 17.42 10.93
C LEU A 82 -12.28 17.02 10.60
N THR A 83 -12.45 16.35 9.45
CA THR A 83 -13.75 15.99 8.89
C THR A 83 -13.79 14.50 8.58
N PHE A 84 -14.66 13.77 9.27
CA PHE A 84 -14.86 12.34 9.08
C PHE A 84 -15.98 12.08 8.08
N VAL A 85 -15.75 11.21 7.12
CA VAL A 85 -16.79 10.60 6.31
C VAL A 85 -17.41 9.46 7.12
N THR A 86 -18.70 9.57 7.39
CA THR A 86 -19.43 8.60 8.23
C THR A 86 -20.27 7.64 7.40
N ASP A 87 -20.74 8.06 6.24
CA ASP A 87 -21.56 7.26 5.34
C ASP A 87 -21.52 7.84 3.93
N ILE A 88 -21.74 7.00 2.93
CA ILE A 88 -21.87 7.42 1.53
C ILE A 88 -23.06 6.70 0.92
N LYS A 89 -23.94 7.46 0.28
CA LYS A 89 -25.10 6.93 -0.42
C LYS A 89 -24.96 7.12 -1.92
N LYS A 90 -25.15 6.05 -2.66
CA LYS A 90 -25.20 6.13 -4.11
C LYS A 90 -26.57 6.66 -4.52
N GLU A 91 -26.57 7.72 -5.29
CA GLU A 91 -27.73 8.36 -5.86
C GLU A 91 -27.80 8.13 -7.38
N LYS A 92 -28.91 8.56 -8.02
CA LYS A 92 -29.11 8.38 -9.48
C LYS A 92 -27.98 9.00 -10.30
N ASP A 93 -27.50 10.19 -9.88
CA ASP A 93 -26.56 11.00 -10.66
C ASP A 93 -25.21 11.24 -9.93
N GLY A 94 -24.87 10.39 -8.94
CA GLY A 94 -23.65 10.53 -8.18
C GLY A 94 -23.75 9.95 -6.78
N PHE A 95 -23.20 10.66 -5.80
CA PHE A 95 -23.07 10.21 -4.43
C PHE A 95 -23.35 11.33 -3.45
N ASP A 96 -24.03 11.01 -2.36
CA ASP A 96 -24.19 11.87 -1.18
C ASP A 96 -23.19 11.41 -0.11
N VAL A 97 -22.20 12.25 0.18
CA VAL A 97 -21.12 11.98 1.14
C VAL A 97 -21.48 12.64 2.47
N HIS A 98 -21.82 11.85 3.47
CA HIS A 98 -22.17 12.31 4.81
C HIS A 98 -20.91 12.46 5.65
N THR A 99 -20.73 13.61 6.25
CA THR A 99 -19.55 13.95 7.03
C THR A 99 -19.92 14.52 8.40
N VAL A 100 -19.02 14.36 9.35
CA VAL A 100 -19.09 15.00 10.67
C VAL A 100 -17.79 15.76 10.95
N SER A 101 -17.93 16.98 11.44
CA SER A 101 -16.83 17.83 11.88
C SER A 101 -17.20 18.53 13.20
N ARG A 102 -16.36 19.43 13.67
CA ARG A 102 -16.68 20.27 14.85
C ARG A 102 -17.90 21.19 14.61
N ASP A 103 -18.18 21.51 13.33
CA ASP A 103 -19.30 22.38 12.94
C ASP A 103 -20.62 21.60 12.77
N GLY A 104 -20.59 20.29 12.99
CA GLY A 104 -21.74 19.40 12.88
C GLY A 104 -21.71 18.48 11.65
N ILE A 105 -22.91 18.06 11.23
CA ILE A 105 -23.09 17.13 10.10
C ILE A 105 -23.26 17.96 8.81
N THR A 106 -22.53 17.55 7.76
CA THR A 106 -22.65 18.14 6.42
C THR A 106 -22.74 17.03 5.38
N VAL A 107 -23.54 17.25 4.34
CA VAL A 107 -23.63 16.36 3.18
C VAL A 107 -23.06 17.06 1.97
N TYR A 108 -22.10 16.43 1.31
CA TYR A 108 -21.52 16.88 0.05
C TYR A 108 -21.95 15.96 -1.09
N LYS A 109 -22.19 16.55 -2.27
CA LYS A 109 -22.55 15.79 -3.48
C LYS A 109 -21.33 15.60 -4.38
N ALA A 110 -21.13 14.40 -4.89
CA ALA A 110 -20.04 14.05 -5.77
C ALA A 110 -20.52 13.38 -7.05
N GLY A 111 -19.92 13.75 -8.19
CA GLY A 111 -20.09 13.00 -9.43
C GLY A 111 -19.30 11.70 -9.44
N ALA A 112 -18.10 11.73 -8.82
CA ALA A 112 -17.22 10.57 -8.63
C ALA A 112 -16.53 10.61 -7.26
N LEU A 113 -16.12 9.44 -6.76
CA LEU A 113 -15.41 9.27 -5.50
C LEU A 113 -14.04 8.65 -5.72
N ILE A 114 -13.04 9.13 -4.98
CA ILE A 114 -11.72 8.51 -4.89
C ILE A 114 -11.46 8.11 -3.44
N LEU A 115 -11.36 6.81 -3.18
CA LEU A 115 -11.04 6.26 -1.88
C LEU A 115 -9.51 6.15 -1.74
N ALA A 116 -8.92 7.10 -1.00
CA ALA A 116 -7.49 7.17 -0.66
C ALA A 116 -7.29 6.99 0.85
N THR A 117 -8.08 6.12 1.45
CA THR A 117 -8.22 5.90 2.90
C THR A 117 -7.00 5.24 3.54
N GLY A 118 -6.06 4.74 2.72
CA GLY A 118 -4.81 4.17 3.20
C GLY A 118 -4.97 2.80 3.85
N CYS A 119 -4.18 2.55 4.90
CA CYS A 119 -4.15 1.28 5.61
C CYS A 119 -3.89 1.52 7.11
N ARG A 120 -4.22 0.52 7.93
CA ARG A 120 -3.90 0.47 9.35
C ARG A 120 -3.03 -0.72 9.68
N GLU A 121 -2.32 -0.64 10.78
CA GLU A 121 -1.46 -1.71 11.27
C GLU A 121 -2.26 -2.80 11.98
N ARG A 122 -1.81 -4.03 11.88
CA ARG A 122 -2.36 -5.15 12.66
C ARG A 122 -2.06 -4.99 14.13
N THR A 123 -3.05 -5.30 14.96
CA THR A 123 -2.97 -5.27 16.42
C THR A 123 -2.47 -6.61 16.99
N ALA A 124 -2.08 -6.63 18.27
CA ALA A 124 -1.68 -7.84 18.99
C ALA A 124 -2.73 -8.95 18.92
N LYS A 125 -4.03 -8.61 19.02
CA LYS A 125 -5.12 -9.57 18.94
C LYS A 125 -5.20 -10.25 17.57
N GLN A 126 -4.95 -9.51 16.50
CA GLN A 126 -5.00 -10.04 15.12
C GLN A 126 -3.85 -11.00 14.78
N VAL A 127 -2.78 -10.98 15.58
CA VAL A 127 -1.66 -11.93 15.48
C VAL A 127 -1.61 -12.90 16.67
N SER A 128 -2.75 -13.07 17.37
CA SER A 128 -2.95 -14.07 18.42
C SER A 128 -2.00 -13.95 19.63
N ILE A 129 -1.58 -12.74 19.97
CA ILE A 129 -0.82 -12.50 21.20
C ILE A 129 -1.80 -12.46 22.38
N HIS A 130 -1.58 -13.34 23.34
CA HIS A 130 -2.41 -13.51 24.54
C HIS A 130 -1.86 -12.71 25.74
N GLY A 131 -2.55 -12.79 26.87
CA GLY A 131 -2.14 -12.20 28.14
C GLY A 131 -3.05 -11.05 28.58
N THR A 132 -2.52 -10.24 29.47
CA THR A 132 -3.19 -9.03 30.00
C THR A 132 -3.20 -7.92 28.96
N ARG A 133 -3.77 -6.76 29.29
CA ARG A 133 -3.75 -5.58 28.41
C ARG A 133 -3.03 -4.41 29.06
N PRO A 134 -1.74 -4.53 29.36
CA PRO A 134 -0.97 -3.47 29.97
C PRO A 134 -0.71 -2.34 28.95
N ALA A 135 -0.42 -1.13 29.43
CA ALA A 135 0.22 -0.12 28.62
C ALA A 135 1.61 -0.63 28.14
N GLY A 136 2.09 -0.16 26.97
CA GLY A 136 3.40 -0.56 26.44
C GLY A 136 3.34 -1.50 25.24
N VAL A 137 2.14 -1.88 24.77
CA VAL A 137 1.99 -2.60 23.49
C VAL A 137 1.58 -1.59 22.43
N PHE A 138 2.48 -1.32 21.49
CA PHE A 138 2.30 -0.33 20.43
C PHE A 138 2.46 -0.97 19.05
N THR A 139 1.78 -0.45 18.04
CA THR A 139 2.17 -0.68 16.66
C THR A 139 3.39 0.17 16.31
N ALA A 140 4.16 -0.22 15.31
CA ALA A 140 5.37 0.50 14.91
C ALA A 140 5.06 1.93 14.47
N GLY A 141 3.96 2.14 13.73
CA GLY A 141 3.51 3.47 13.34
C GLY A 141 3.07 4.33 14.52
N THR A 142 2.41 3.76 15.54
CA THR A 142 2.11 4.49 16.79
C THR A 142 3.38 4.90 17.52
N ALA A 143 4.35 4.00 17.66
CA ALA A 143 5.63 4.32 18.28
C ALA A 143 6.38 5.40 17.48
N GLN A 144 6.35 5.32 16.16
CA GLN A 144 6.93 6.33 15.26
C GLN A 144 6.26 7.70 15.45
N HIS A 145 4.94 7.74 15.55
CA HIS A 145 4.18 8.97 15.80
C HIS A 145 4.58 9.63 17.13
N LEU A 146 4.63 8.83 18.21
CA LEU A 146 5.03 9.32 19.53
C LEU A 146 6.44 9.95 19.49
N VAL A 147 7.40 9.25 18.91
CA VAL A 147 8.80 9.73 18.86
C VAL A 147 8.97 10.90 17.90
N ASN A 148 8.48 10.77 16.67
CA ASN A 148 8.84 11.71 15.59
C ASN A 148 7.95 12.95 15.55
N LEU A 149 6.69 12.88 15.98
CA LEU A 149 5.77 14.04 15.96
C LEU A 149 5.51 14.61 17.35
N GLN A 150 5.53 13.78 18.41
CA GLN A 150 5.23 14.26 19.76
C GLN A 150 6.46 14.41 20.64
N GLY A 151 7.65 13.93 20.20
CA GLY A 151 8.87 13.97 21.02
C GLY A 151 8.79 13.13 22.29
N GLN A 152 7.93 12.09 22.30
CA GLN A 152 7.69 11.25 23.46
C GLN A 152 8.34 9.87 23.27
N MET A 153 9.14 9.45 24.24
CA MET A 153 9.71 8.10 24.24
C MET A 153 8.72 7.09 24.81
N PRO A 154 8.26 6.11 23.98
CA PRO A 154 7.29 5.11 24.46
C PRO A 154 7.91 4.03 25.36
N THR A 155 9.24 3.90 25.38
CA THR A 155 9.94 2.77 25.98
C THR A 155 11.36 3.13 26.43
N LYS A 156 11.88 2.40 27.43
CA LYS A 156 13.31 2.36 27.78
C LYS A 156 13.97 1.07 27.30
N LYS A 157 13.20 -0.04 27.22
CA LYS A 157 13.68 -1.36 26.83
C LYS A 157 12.57 -2.11 26.10
N CYS A 158 12.69 -2.32 24.80
CA CYS A 158 11.62 -2.91 24.00
C CYS A 158 12.03 -4.18 23.23
N VAL A 159 11.01 -4.95 22.88
CA VAL A 159 11.04 -6.03 21.90
C VAL A 159 10.26 -5.56 20.67
N ILE A 160 10.75 -5.89 19.47
CA ILE A 160 10.05 -5.61 18.21
C ILE A 160 9.64 -6.94 17.59
N LEU A 161 8.36 -7.09 17.24
CA LEU A 161 7.84 -8.23 16.50
C LEU A 161 7.55 -7.83 15.06
N GLY A 162 8.20 -8.53 14.13
CA GLY A 162 8.16 -8.30 12.69
C GLY A 162 9.39 -7.55 12.18
N SER A 163 10.01 -8.09 11.14
CA SER A 163 11.20 -7.56 10.48
C SER A 163 10.88 -6.80 9.18
N GLY A 164 9.66 -6.32 9.00
CA GLY A 164 9.32 -5.40 7.91
C GLY A 164 10.03 -4.05 8.07
N ASP A 165 10.13 -3.27 6.99
CA ASP A 165 10.93 -2.03 6.96
C ASP A 165 10.60 -1.05 8.08
N ILE A 166 9.32 -0.87 8.42
CA ILE A 166 8.92 0.03 9.52
C ILE A 166 9.48 -0.47 10.86
N GLY A 167 9.43 -1.79 11.13
CA GLY A 167 10.00 -2.39 12.32
C GLY A 167 11.52 -2.19 12.43
N LEU A 168 12.23 -2.37 11.31
CA LEU A 168 13.68 -2.15 11.22
C LEU A 168 14.04 -0.67 11.45
N ILE A 169 13.33 0.23 10.80
CA ILE A 169 13.51 1.69 10.95
C ILE A 169 13.25 2.11 12.40
N MET A 170 12.22 1.55 13.04
CA MET A 170 11.92 1.84 14.43
C MET A 170 12.94 1.25 15.41
N ALA A 171 13.52 0.07 15.10
CA ALA A 171 14.61 -0.48 15.89
C ALA A 171 15.80 0.50 15.95
N ARG A 172 16.23 0.98 14.79
CA ARG A 172 17.28 2.01 14.70
C ARG A 172 16.86 3.31 15.38
N ARG A 173 15.64 3.80 15.13
CA ARG A 173 15.17 5.09 15.67
C ARG A 173 15.12 5.08 17.18
N LEU A 174 14.54 4.07 17.80
CA LEU A 174 14.45 3.94 19.26
C LEU A 174 15.84 3.83 19.90
N THR A 175 16.77 3.11 19.26
CA THR A 175 18.16 3.01 19.72
C THR A 175 18.87 4.36 19.69
N LEU A 176 18.69 5.16 18.62
CA LEU A 176 19.25 6.50 18.51
C LEU A 176 18.71 7.46 19.56
N GLU A 177 17.47 7.27 20.00
CA GLU A 177 16.84 8.05 21.08
C GLU A 177 17.16 7.50 22.48
N GLY A 178 18.03 6.49 22.60
CA GLY A 178 18.55 5.98 23.87
C GLY A 178 17.75 4.82 24.47
N ALA A 179 16.77 4.25 23.79
CA ALA A 179 16.12 3.02 24.24
C ALA A 179 16.98 1.79 23.90
N LYS A 180 16.88 0.76 24.74
CA LYS A 180 17.48 -0.55 24.45
C LYS A 180 16.50 -1.41 23.66
N VAL A 181 16.80 -1.69 22.40
CA VAL A 181 16.11 -2.72 21.61
C VAL A 181 16.73 -4.08 21.94
N VAL A 182 15.97 -4.97 22.59
CA VAL A 182 16.44 -6.31 22.99
C VAL A 182 16.66 -7.20 21.78
N GLY A 183 15.79 -7.06 20.78
CA GLY A 183 15.89 -7.77 19.52
C GLY A 183 14.64 -7.57 18.66
N VAL A 184 14.80 -7.92 17.40
CA VAL A 184 13.72 -8.03 16.40
C VAL A 184 13.41 -9.50 16.21
N TYR A 185 12.14 -9.89 16.31
CA TYR A 185 11.67 -11.27 16.16
C TYR A 185 10.77 -11.38 14.94
N GLU A 186 11.04 -12.35 14.08
CA GLU A 186 10.34 -12.57 12.83
C GLU A 186 9.78 -14.00 12.80
N VAL A 187 8.49 -14.12 12.49
CA VAL A 187 7.80 -15.42 12.41
C VAL A 187 8.28 -16.27 11.23
N LYS A 188 8.71 -15.61 10.15
CA LYS A 188 9.22 -16.30 8.95
C LYS A 188 10.66 -16.77 9.13
N PRO A 189 11.10 -17.76 8.32
CA PRO A 189 12.50 -18.20 8.29
C PRO A 189 13.43 -17.22 7.58
N GLU A 190 12.89 -16.18 6.94
CA GLU A 190 13.60 -15.11 6.24
C GLU A 190 13.10 -13.75 6.70
N PRO A 191 13.94 -12.70 6.71
CA PRO A 191 13.54 -11.37 7.04
C PRO A 191 12.57 -10.81 5.97
N SER A 192 11.63 -9.97 6.40
CA SER A 192 10.60 -9.40 5.52
C SER A 192 10.96 -8.02 4.96
N GLY A 193 11.94 -7.33 5.55
CA GLY A 193 12.37 -6.00 5.10
C GLY A 193 13.50 -6.05 4.08
N LEU A 194 13.76 -4.91 3.46
CA LEU A 194 14.82 -4.74 2.46
C LEU A 194 16.19 -5.01 3.09
N THR A 195 17.08 -5.68 2.35
CA THR A 195 18.44 -6.02 2.80
C THR A 195 19.22 -4.78 3.28
N ARG A 196 19.06 -3.63 2.60
CA ARG A 196 19.64 -2.35 3.02
C ARG A 196 19.20 -1.96 4.44
N ASN A 197 17.91 -2.10 4.76
CA ASN A 197 17.39 -1.74 6.07
C ASN A 197 17.85 -2.71 7.15
N ILE A 198 18.02 -3.99 6.84
CA ILE A 198 18.62 -4.98 7.77
C ILE A 198 20.04 -4.54 8.15
N MET A 199 20.85 -4.15 7.17
CA MET A 199 22.22 -3.68 7.43
C MET A 199 22.21 -2.39 8.25
N GLN A 200 21.57 -1.34 7.75
CA GLN A 200 21.61 0.01 8.33
C GLN A 200 20.82 0.17 9.63
N CYS A 201 19.86 -0.68 9.90
CA CYS A 201 18.99 -0.54 11.07
C CYS A 201 19.29 -1.57 12.17
N LEU A 202 19.85 -2.73 11.84
CA LEU A 202 20.16 -3.76 12.83
C LEU A 202 21.66 -3.99 12.96
N GLN A 203 22.37 -4.29 11.86
CA GLN A 203 23.80 -4.67 11.94
C GLN A 203 24.67 -3.50 12.41
N ASP A 204 24.44 -2.28 11.91
CA ASP A 204 25.18 -1.09 12.32
C ASP A 204 24.98 -0.70 13.81
N TYR A 205 23.98 -1.29 14.45
CA TYR A 205 23.61 -1.01 15.86
C TYR A 205 23.65 -2.25 16.76
N ASP A 206 24.21 -3.37 16.27
CA ASP A 206 24.32 -4.63 17.00
C ASP A 206 22.96 -5.13 17.57
N ILE A 207 21.86 -4.86 16.85
CA ILE A 207 20.52 -5.31 17.25
C ILE A 207 20.29 -6.72 16.69
N PRO A 208 20.05 -7.74 17.55
CA PRO A 208 19.87 -9.10 17.11
C PRO A 208 18.53 -9.30 16.38
N LEU A 209 18.57 -10.12 15.32
CA LEU A 209 17.40 -10.59 14.57
C LEU A 209 17.20 -12.09 14.79
N TYR A 210 16.03 -12.47 15.30
CA TYR A 210 15.64 -13.86 15.56
C TYR A 210 14.55 -14.27 14.58
N LEU A 211 14.90 -15.16 13.64
CA LEU A 211 13.98 -15.71 12.66
C LEU A 211 13.25 -16.95 13.21
N SER A 212 12.09 -17.27 12.66
CA SER A 212 11.24 -18.39 13.11
C SER A 212 10.84 -18.27 14.59
N HIS A 213 10.57 -17.02 15.05
CA HIS A 213 10.14 -16.73 16.42
C HIS A 213 8.93 -15.80 16.42
N THR A 214 8.07 -15.95 17.41
CA THR A 214 6.92 -15.06 17.62
C THR A 214 6.72 -14.77 19.10
N VAL A 215 6.01 -13.67 19.40
CA VAL A 215 5.52 -13.36 20.74
C VAL A 215 4.18 -14.07 20.94
N THR A 216 4.07 -14.89 21.98
CA THR A 216 2.86 -15.65 22.31
C THR A 216 2.02 -14.96 23.39
N ARG A 217 2.68 -14.27 24.31
CA ARG A 217 2.02 -13.66 25.45
C ARG A 217 2.70 -12.36 25.90
N VAL A 218 1.90 -11.43 26.41
CA VAL A 218 2.34 -10.24 27.15
C VAL A 218 2.08 -10.41 28.64
N LEU A 219 3.02 -9.95 29.45
CA LEU A 219 3.01 -10.05 30.91
C LEU A 219 3.17 -8.64 31.51
N GLY A 220 2.40 -8.35 32.56
CA GLY A 220 2.37 -7.07 33.27
C GLY A 220 0.95 -6.70 33.65
N HIS A 221 0.80 -5.77 34.58
CA HIS A 221 -0.51 -5.29 35.02
C HIS A 221 -0.82 -3.90 34.45
N ASP A 222 -0.23 -2.87 35.03
CA ASP A 222 -0.45 -1.48 34.56
C ASP A 222 0.38 -1.19 33.30
N ARG A 223 1.60 -1.71 33.26
CA ARG A 223 2.53 -1.61 32.12
C ARG A 223 3.11 -2.98 31.80
N LEU A 224 3.58 -3.13 30.58
CA LEU A 224 4.31 -4.32 30.14
C LEU A 224 5.60 -4.47 30.95
N GLU A 225 5.84 -5.67 31.46
CA GLU A 225 7.02 -6.05 32.24
C GLU A 225 7.87 -7.08 31.50
N ALA A 226 7.22 -7.93 30.69
CA ALA A 226 7.88 -8.94 29.89
C ALA A 226 6.97 -9.45 28.76
N VAL A 227 7.58 -10.13 27.79
CA VAL A 227 6.90 -10.91 26.77
C VAL A 227 7.38 -12.37 26.80
N GLU A 228 6.50 -13.29 26.46
CA GLU A 228 6.86 -14.67 26.18
C GLU A 228 7.11 -14.83 24.70
N ILE A 229 8.28 -15.34 24.31
CA ILE A 229 8.69 -15.58 22.93
C ILE A 229 8.85 -17.08 22.73
N ALA A 230 8.33 -17.61 21.64
CA ALA A 230 8.46 -19.00 21.27
C ALA A 230 9.01 -19.17 19.85
N GLN A 231 9.70 -20.28 19.59
CA GLN A 231 10.01 -20.71 18.24
C GLN A 231 8.72 -21.11 17.51
N VAL A 232 8.71 -20.97 16.19
CA VAL A 232 7.61 -21.45 15.36
C VAL A 232 8.07 -22.56 14.41
N ASP A 233 7.14 -23.45 14.09
CA ASP A 233 7.33 -24.50 13.11
C ASP A 233 7.19 -23.98 11.66
N LYS A 234 7.27 -24.89 10.68
CA LYS A 234 7.09 -24.57 9.25
C LYS A 234 5.72 -23.99 8.89
N ASP A 235 4.71 -24.24 9.72
CA ASP A 235 3.34 -23.71 9.57
C ASP A 235 3.15 -22.42 10.35
N MET A 236 4.23 -21.81 10.84
CA MET A 236 4.28 -20.59 11.66
C MET A 236 3.49 -20.70 12.98
N LYS A 237 3.36 -21.92 13.52
CA LYS A 237 2.70 -22.19 14.81
C LYS A 237 3.74 -22.29 15.92
N PRO A 238 3.47 -21.73 17.12
CA PRO A 238 4.39 -21.85 18.25
C PRO A 238 4.68 -23.30 18.62
N VAL A 239 5.97 -23.63 18.75
CA VAL A 239 6.43 -24.97 19.18
C VAL A 239 6.20 -25.11 20.69
N PRO A 240 5.45 -26.12 21.16
CA PRO A 240 5.22 -26.35 22.58
C PRO A 240 6.53 -26.50 23.36
N GLY A 241 6.66 -25.83 24.50
CA GLY A 241 7.84 -25.90 25.37
C GLY A 241 9.04 -25.06 24.93
N SER A 242 8.99 -24.36 23.80
CA SER A 242 10.07 -23.46 23.35
C SER A 242 9.96 -22.04 23.94
N GLY A 243 8.89 -21.76 24.68
CA GLY A 243 8.62 -20.44 25.26
C GLY A 243 9.67 -20.02 26.30
N HIS A 244 10.12 -18.78 26.20
CA HIS A 244 10.99 -18.15 27.19
C HIS A 244 10.57 -16.69 27.42
N ILE A 245 10.88 -16.18 28.59
CA ILE A 245 10.49 -14.84 29.01
C ILE A 245 11.60 -13.84 28.67
N VAL A 246 11.22 -12.73 28.07
CA VAL A 246 12.10 -11.60 27.79
C VAL A 246 11.55 -10.35 28.47
N GLU A 247 12.29 -9.80 29.43
CA GLU A 247 11.93 -8.58 30.12
C GLU A 247 12.00 -7.36 29.19
N CYS A 248 10.94 -6.58 29.15
CA CYS A 248 10.84 -5.32 28.40
C CYS A 248 9.65 -4.49 28.91
N ASP A 249 9.70 -3.16 28.74
CA ASP A 249 8.61 -2.25 29.11
C ASP A 249 7.74 -1.85 27.91
N ALA A 250 8.12 -2.32 26.68
CA ALA A 250 7.26 -2.21 25.51
C ALA A 250 7.45 -3.35 24.51
N LEU A 251 6.36 -3.68 23.81
CA LEU A 251 6.30 -4.52 22.62
C LEU A 251 5.88 -3.65 21.43
N ILE A 252 6.74 -3.59 20.42
CA ILE A 252 6.47 -2.86 19.17
C ILE A 252 6.07 -3.84 18.08
N LEU A 253 4.91 -3.67 17.49
CA LEU A 253 4.35 -4.55 16.48
C LEU A 253 4.54 -3.99 15.08
N SER A 254 5.29 -4.70 14.23
CA SER A 254 5.46 -4.44 12.80
C SER A 254 5.02 -5.66 11.99
N VAL A 255 3.77 -6.10 12.18
CA VAL A 255 3.25 -7.41 11.75
C VAL A 255 2.31 -7.32 10.55
N GLY A 256 2.48 -6.29 9.76
CA GLY A 256 1.77 -6.07 8.50
C GLY A 256 0.62 -5.06 8.60
N LEU A 257 0.14 -4.69 7.43
CA LEU A 257 -0.85 -3.64 7.21
C LEU A 257 -2.17 -4.24 6.69
N ILE A 258 -3.26 -3.55 6.95
CA ILE A 258 -4.60 -3.87 6.45
C ILE A 258 -5.14 -2.63 5.74
N PRO A 259 -5.45 -2.69 4.43
CA PRO A 259 -6.16 -1.63 3.73
C PRO A 259 -7.46 -1.23 4.45
N GLU A 260 -7.73 0.08 4.57
CA GLU A 260 -8.95 0.61 5.20
C GLU A 260 -10.06 0.74 4.16
N ASN A 261 -10.92 -0.26 4.06
CA ASN A 261 -11.95 -0.38 3.02
C ASN A 261 -13.39 -0.48 3.55
N GLU A 262 -13.65 -0.16 4.81
CA GLU A 262 -14.98 -0.23 5.40
C GLU A 262 -15.99 0.66 4.63
N ILE A 263 -15.55 1.83 4.15
CA ILE A 263 -16.36 2.72 3.30
C ILE A 263 -16.63 2.08 1.93
N ALA A 264 -15.62 1.42 1.34
CA ALA A 264 -15.79 0.70 0.08
C ALA A 264 -16.79 -0.45 0.21
N GLU A 265 -16.66 -1.24 1.28
CA GLU A 265 -17.59 -2.35 1.60
C GLU A 265 -19.02 -1.86 1.82
N SER A 266 -19.21 -0.72 2.51
CA SER A 266 -20.55 -0.14 2.73
C SER A 266 -21.23 0.32 1.44
N LEU A 267 -20.43 0.67 0.40
CA LEU A 267 -20.91 0.97 -0.94
C LEU A 267 -21.19 -0.27 -1.80
N GLY A 268 -20.92 -1.47 -1.28
CA GLY A 268 -21.07 -2.73 -2.01
C GLY A 268 -19.91 -3.04 -2.97
N VAL A 269 -18.77 -2.39 -2.80
CA VAL A 269 -17.54 -2.68 -3.58
C VAL A 269 -16.99 -4.05 -3.17
N ASN A 270 -16.71 -4.90 -4.15
CA ASN A 270 -16.10 -6.19 -3.90
C ASN A 270 -14.62 -6.07 -3.58
N ILE A 271 -14.19 -6.70 -2.49
CA ILE A 271 -12.81 -6.70 -2.00
C ILE A 271 -12.10 -7.97 -2.44
N ASP A 272 -10.91 -7.81 -3.02
CA ASP A 272 -10.03 -8.92 -3.37
C ASP A 272 -9.44 -9.54 -2.08
N PRO A 273 -9.68 -10.84 -1.83
CA PRO A 273 -9.17 -11.51 -0.64
C PRO A 273 -7.63 -11.57 -0.55
N LYS A 274 -6.93 -11.38 -1.67
CA LYS A 274 -5.46 -11.39 -1.75
C LYS A 274 -4.85 -10.04 -1.38
N THR A 275 -5.30 -8.96 -2.03
CA THR A 275 -4.82 -7.59 -1.76
C THR A 275 -5.47 -6.97 -0.53
N LYS A 276 -6.67 -7.41 -0.13
CA LYS A 276 -7.56 -6.79 0.85
C LYS A 276 -8.05 -5.40 0.44
N GLY A 277 -7.85 -5.03 -0.83
CA GLY A 277 -8.37 -3.82 -1.45
C GLY A 277 -9.43 -4.14 -2.51
N PRO A 278 -10.10 -3.11 -3.08
CA PRO A 278 -11.10 -3.29 -4.12
C PRO A 278 -10.59 -3.99 -5.38
N TYR A 279 -11.43 -4.80 -6.01
CA TYR A 279 -11.21 -5.15 -7.41
C TYR A 279 -11.33 -3.88 -8.26
N CYS A 280 -10.40 -3.67 -9.18
CA CYS A 280 -10.42 -2.50 -10.05
C CYS A 280 -10.04 -2.82 -11.50
N ASP A 281 -10.35 -1.87 -12.39
CA ASP A 281 -9.83 -1.86 -13.74
C ASP A 281 -8.52 -1.02 -13.84
N ASP A 282 -8.00 -0.93 -15.05
CA ASP A 282 -6.75 -0.22 -15.37
C ASP A 282 -6.81 1.30 -15.16
N MET A 283 -7.99 1.88 -14.93
CA MET A 283 -8.17 3.25 -14.47
C MET A 283 -8.46 3.35 -12.97
N LEU A 284 -8.28 2.26 -12.25
CA LEU A 284 -8.51 2.12 -10.82
C LEU A 284 -9.96 2.38 -10.40
N MET A 285 -10.92 2.27 -11.35
CA MET A 285 -12.34 2.25 -11.02
C MET A 285 -12.72 0.87 -10.51
N THR A 286 -13.44 0.84 -9.41
CA THR A 286 -13.96 -0.39 -8.79
C THR A 286 -15.11 -0.99 -9.62
N ASP A 287 -15.71 -2.05 -9.15
CA ASP A 287 -16.94 -2.62 -9.72
C ASP A 287 -18.19 -1.77 -9.44
N VAL A 288 -18.09 -0.79 -8.55
CA VAL A 288 -19.13 0.24 -8.36
C VAL A 288 -18.79 1.46 -9.23
N GLU A 289 -19.59 1.69 -10.25
CA GLU A 289 -19.40 2.78 -11.21
C GLU A 289 -19.29 4.14 -10.53
N GLY A 290 -18.21 4.88 -10.86
CA GLY A 290 -17.90 6.21 -10.30
C GLY A 290 -17.12 6.16 -8.98
N VAL A 291 -16.79 4.97 -8.46
CA VAL A 291 -15.95 4.79 -7.29
C VAL A 291 -14.58 4.29 -7.69
N PHE A 292 -13.53 5.04 -7.36
CA PHE A 292 -12.13 4.75 -7.62
C PHE A 292 -11.41 4.49 -6.31
N SER A 293 -10.35 3.68 -6.34
CA SER A 293 -9.49 3.44 -5.18
C SER A 293 -8.02 3.56 -5.55
N CYS A 294 -7.20 4.12 -4.67
CA CYS A 294 -5.76 4.30 -4.91
C CYS A 294 -4.93 4.20 -3.64
N GLY A 295 -3.62 4.07 -3.82
CA GLY A 295 -2.67 3.94 -2.73
C GLY A 295 -2.87 2.67 -1.92
N ASN A 296 -2.59 2.76 -0.61
CA ASN A 296 -2.63 1.60 0.27
C ASN A 296 -4.05 1.09 0.59
N ALA A 297 -5.09 1.84 0.24
CA ALA A 297 -6.47 1.34 0.26
C ALA A 297 -6.72 0.29 -0.82
N LEU A 298 -6.05 0.42 -1.99
CA LEU A 298 -6.17 -0.52 -3.11
C LEU A 298 -5.31 -1.77 -2.89
N HIS A 299 -4.05 -1.59 -2.58
CA HIS A 299 -3.10 -2.62 -2.13
C HIS A 299 -1.93 -1.96 -1.42
N VAL A 300 -1.26 -2.69 -0.52
CA VAL A 300 -0.12 -2.15 0.21
C VAL A 300 1.08 -2.00 -0.72
N ASN A 301 1.58 -0.78 -0.85
CA ASN A 301 2.72 -0.42 -1.69
C ASN A 301 4.02 -0.37 -0.90
N ASP A 302 5.14 -0.70 -1.52
CA ASP A 302 6.48 -0.62 -0.92
C ASP A 302 7.12 0.77 -1.09
N LEU A 303 6.73 1.52 -2.13
CA LEU A 303 7.23 2.85 -2.45
C LEU A 303 6.10 3.87 -2.50
N VAL A 304 6.33 5.03 -1.89
CA VAL A 304 5.36 6.14 -1.94
C VAL A 304 5.16 6.67 -3.36
N ASP A 305 6.19 6.57 -4.20
CA ASP A 305 6.11 6.98 -5.61
C ASP A 305 5.01 6.20 -6.36
N TYR A 306 4.84 4.90 -6.08
CA TYR A 306 3.75 4.10 -6.64
C TYR A 306 2.39 4.45 -6.03
N VAL A 307 2.37 4.84 -4.74
CA VAL A 307 1.16 5.36 -4.09
C VAL A 307 0.67 6.61 -4.81
N SER A 308 1.55 7.57 -5.09
CA SER A 308 1.22 8.80 -5.81
C SER A 308 0.91 8.56 -7.29
N GLU A 309 1.59 7.61 -7.94
CA GLU A 309 1.28 7.18 -9.31
C GLU A 309 -0.17 6.67 -9.42
N SER A 310 -0.58 5.79 -8.50
CA SER A 310 -1.96 5.30 -8.46
C SER A 310 -2.97 6.43 -8.20
N GLY A 311 -2.61 7.40 -7.35
CA GLY A 311 -3.40 8.61 -7.14
C GLY A 311 -3.58 9.43 -8.43
N ASN A 312 -2.49 9.63 -9.18
CA ASN A 312 -2.54 10.35 -10.46
C ASN A 312 -3.46 9.65 -11.47
N ILE A 313 -3.38 8.31 -11.57
CA ILE A 313 -4.24 7.53 -12.46
C ILE A 313 -5.72 7.67 -12.05
N ALA A 314 -6.02 7.45 -10.77
CA ALA A 314 -7.39 7.54 -10.25
C ALA A 314 -7.96 8.96 -10.39
N GLY A 315 -7.14 10.00 -10.16
CA GLY A 315 -7.54 11.40 -10.27
C GLY A 315 -7.94 11.78 -11.70
N ALA A 316 -7.09 11.47 -12.68
CA ALA A 316 -7.37 11.72 -14.09
C ALA A 316 -8.63 10.97 -14.55
N ALA A 317 -8.75 9.70 -14.15
CA ALA A 317 -9.87 8.84 -14.50
C ALA A 317 -11.20 9.31 -13.90
N ALA A 318 -11.21 9.69 -12.62
CA ALA A 318 -12.41 10.19 -11.95
C ALA A 318 -12.89 11.52 -12.54
N ALA A 319 -11.96 12.42 -12.89
CA ALA A 319 -12.28 13.66 -13.60
C ALA A 319 -12.90 13.37 -14.95
N GLY A 320 -12.27 12.51 -15.77
CA GLY A 320 -12.79 12.11 -17.07
C GLY A 320 -14.18 11.47 -16.99
N TYR A 321 -14.38 10.61 -15.99
CA TYR A 321 -15.69 9.98 -15.71
C TYR A 321 -16.75 11.02 -15.39
N SER A 322 -16.52 11.88 -14.39
CA SER A 322 -17.54 12.85 -13.93
C SER A 322 -17.90 13.86 -14.99
N LEU A 323 -16.90 14.41 -15.69
CA LEU A 323 -17.10 15.39 -16.76
C LEU A 323 -17.73 14.76 -18.00
N GLY A 324 -17.28 13.60 -18.43
CA GLY A 324 -17.83 12.86 -19.57
C GLY A 324 -19.28 12.43 -19.36
N LYS A 325 -19.63 12.01 -18.13
CA LYS A 325 -21.02 11.67 -17.78
C LYS A 325 -21.94 12.91 -17.86
N LYS A 326 -21.47 14.08 -17.39
CA LYS A 326 -22.24 15.35 -17.52
C LYS A 326 -22.47 15.74 -18.97
N GLN A 327 -21.54 15.43 -19.86
CA GLN A 327 -21.62 15.73 -21.30
C GLN A 327 -22.34 14.65 -22.10
N GLY A 328 -22.69 13.52 -21.46
CA GLY A 328 -23.28 12.35 -22.13
C GLY A 328 -22.31 11.55 -22.99
N GLU A 329 -21.01 11.79 -22.84
CA GLU A 329 -19.94 11.18 -23.62
C GLU A 329 -19.33 9.95 -22.94
N TRP A 330 -19.72 9.67 -21.68
CA TRP A 330 -19.22 8.49 -20.97
C TRP A 330 -19.88 7.22 -21.50
N ASP A 331 -19.10 6.46 -22.24
CA ASP A 331 -19.54 5.17 -22.75
C ASP A 331 -19.62 4.16 -21.60
N LYS A 332 -20.76 3.48 -21.44
CA LYS A 332 -20.95 2.50 -20.37
C LYS A 332 -19.89 1.44 -20.45
N LEU A 333 -19.18 1.25 -19.37
CA LEU A 333 -18.09 0.34 -19.05
C LEU A 333 -18.28 -1.15 -19.41
N SER A 334 -18.79 -1.46 -20.59
CA SER A 334 -19.29 -2.80 -20.89
C SER A 334 -18.23 -3.81 -21.25
N ASP A 335 -17.04 -3.39 -21.71
CA ASP A 335 -16.10 -4.34 -22.30
C ASP A 335 -14.74 -4.33 -21.58
N LYS A 336 -14.61 -5.18 -20.55
CA LYS A 336 -13.40 -5.37 -19.77
C LYS A 336 -12.88 -6.79 -19.92
N VAL A 337 -11.61 -6.93 -20.19
CA VAL A 337 -10.90 -8.21 -20.23
C VAL A 337 -10.37 -8.52 -18.83
N PRO A 338 -10.65 -9.71 -18.26
CA PRO A 338 -10.08 -10.10 -16.98
C PRO A 338 -8.59 -10.37 -17.09
N VAL A 339 -7.87 -10.10 -15.99
CA VAL A 339 -6.46 -10.46 -15.81
C VAL A 339 -6.40 -11.62 -14.84
N GLU A 340 -5.84 -12.73 -15.29
CA GLU A 340 -5.70 -13.96 -14.52
C GLU A 340 -4.24 -14.28 -14.23
N THR A 341 -4.00 -14.92 -13.11
CA THR A 341 -2.68 -15.35 -12.67
C THR A 341 -2.72 -16.82 -12.28
N ASP A 342 -1.60 -17.50 -12.42
CA ASP A 342 -1.39 -18.83 -11.85
C ASP A 342 -0.91 -18.73 -10.39
N GLY A 343 -0.52 -19.87 -9.81
CA GLY A 343 0.01 -19.91 -8.45
C GLY A 343 1.40 -19.27 -8.25
N SER A 344 2.08 -18.84 -9.31
CA SER A 344 3.39 -18.19 -9.26
C SER A 344 3.31 -16.71 -8.84
N VAL A 345 2.14 -16.08 -9.05
CA VAL A 345 1.83 -14.69 -8.69
C VAL A 345 0.83 -14.68 -7.55
N GLN A 346 1.18 -14.03 -6.45
CA GLN A 346 0.31 -13.92 -5.28
C GLN A 346 -0.95 -13.10 -5.59
N TYR A 347 -0.77 -11.92 -6.19
CA TYR A 347 -1.82 -11.04 -6.68
C TYR A 347 -1.31 -10.14 -7.80
N ILE A 348 -2.22 -9.58 -8.57
CA ILE A 348 -1.96 -8.55 -9.58
C ILE A 348 -3.03 -7.45 -9.51
N VAL A 349 -2.63 -6.21 -9.77
CA VAL A 349 -3.50 -5.02 -9.88
C VAL A 349 -3.09 -4.28 -11.15
N PRO A 350 -4.05 -3.90 -12.02
CA PRO A 350 -5.49 -4.15 -11.95
C PRO A 350 -5.89 -5.59 -12.28
N GLN A 351 -7.10 -5.99 -11.90
CA GLN A 351 -7.66 -7.31 -12.21
C GLN A 351 -8.49 -7.35 -13.48
N LYS A 352 -8.78 -6.18 -14.06
CA LYS A 352 -9.52 -6.04 -15.32
C LYS A 352 -8.91 -4.94 -16.18
N ILE A 353 -8.98 -5.07 -17.48
CA ILE A 353 -8.49 -4.09 -18.45
C ILE A 353 -9.64 -3.67 -19.36
N ARG A 354 -9.85 -2.38 -19.51
CA ARG A 354 -10.85 -1.83 -20.44
C ARG A 354 -10.31 -1.94 -21.86
N ARG A 355 -11.17 -2.31 -22.81
CA ARG A 355 -10.79 -2.35 -24.22
C ARG A 355 -10.61 -0.95 -24.82
N SER A 356 -11.40 0.01 -24.33
CA SER A 356 -11.29 1.42 -24.74
C SER A 356 -10.19 2.13 -23.98
N GLY A 357 -9.54 3.09 -24.62
CA GLY A 357 -8.48 3.92 -24.02
C GLY A 357 -7.22 3.93 -24.90
N LYS A 358 -6.34 4.89 -24.63
CA LYS A 358 -5.08 5.06 -25.38
C LYS A 358 -3.86 4.95 -24.46
N ASP A 359 -4.07 5.01 -23.14
CA ASP A 359 -3.00 5.03 -22.17
C ASP A 359 -2.37 3.65 -22.00
N ASP A 360 -1.08 3.64 -21.70
CA ASP A 360 -0.35 2.45 -21.29
C ASP A 360 -0.92 1.94 -19.97
N ILE A 361 -0.86 0.62 -19.76
CA ILE A 361 -1.41 -0.03 -18.58
C ILE A 361 -0.27 -0.30 -17.59
N VAL A 362 -0.43 0.19 -16.37
CA VAL A 362 0.49 -0.05 -15.27
C VAL A 362 -0.01 -1.23 -14.47
N PHE A 363 0.86 -2.21 -14.27
CA PHE A 363 0.59 -3.37 -13.43
C PHE A 363 1.50 -3.41 -12.21
N TYR A 364 0.93 -3.81 -11.08
CA TYR A 364 1.63 -4.12 -9.84
C TYR A 364 1.33 -5.55 -9.44
N PHE A 365 2.36 -6.31 -9.01
CA PHE A 365 2.17 -7.67 -8.56
C PHE A 365 3.21 -8.08 -7.51
N ARG A 366 2.94 -9.18 -6.80
CA ARG A 366 3.92 -9.83 -5.93
C ARG A 366 4.09 -11.30 -6.34
N SER A 367 5.32 -11.79 -6.27
CA SER A 367 5.59 -13.22 -6.45
C SER A 367 5.04 -14.02 -5.28
N SER A 368 4.65 -15.27 -5.52
CA SER A 368 4.19 -16.16 -4.44
C SER A 368 5.35 -16.80 -3.66
N ARG A 369 6.56 -16.80 -4.24
CA ARG A 369 7.78 -17.38 -3.65
C ARG A 369 9.02 -16.61 -4.06
N SER A 370 10.11 -16.78 -3.31
CA SER A 370 11.42 -16.23 -3.68
C SER A 370 11.96 -16.94 -4.93
N MET A 371 12.51 -16.15 -5.88
CA MET A 371 13.13 -16.68 -7.11
C MET A 371 14.36 -15.85 -7.45
N LYS A 372 15.52 -16.48 -7.58
CA LYS A 372 16.77 -15.79 -7.95
C LYS A 372 16.70 -15.19 -9.35
N LYS A 373 16.01 -15.88 -10.26
CA LYS A 373 15.78 -15.46 -11.63
C LYS A 373 14.44 -16.01 -12.09
N ALA A 374 13.60 -15.15 -12.65
CA ALA A 374 12.30 -15.52 -13.19
C ALA A 374 12.05 -14.83 -14.52
N ARG A 375 11.21 -15.41 -15.33
CA ARG A 375 10.69 -14.85 -16.56
C ARG A 375 9.24 -14.48 -16.33
N LEU A 376 8.93 -13.18 -16.31
CA LEU A 376 7.56 -12.70 -16.37
C LEU A 376 7.04 -12.93 -17.77
N VAL A 377 5.95 -13.64 -17.90
CA VAL A 377 5.28 -13.95 -19.19
C VAL A 377 3.87 -13.39 -19.15
N ILE A 378 3.50 -12.68 -20.20
CA ILE A 378 2.16 -12.15 -20.41
C ILE A 378 1.59 -12.70 -21.72
N ARG A 379 0.41 -13.29 -21.63
CA ARG A 379 -0.33 -13.81 -22.78
C ARG A 379 -1.70 -13.17 -22.91
N SER A 380 -2.11 -12.92 -24.13
CA SER A 380 -3.46 -12.46 -24.49
C SER A 380 -4.00 -13.36 -25.60
N GLY A 381 -5.17 -13.94 -25.41
CA GLY A 381 -5.78 -14.84 -26.38
C GLY A 381 -4.94 -16.07 -26.78
N GLY A 382 -4.03 -16.50 -25.91
CA GLY A 382 -3.11 -17.58 -26.21
C GLY A 382 -1.75 -17.14 -26.80
N THR A 383 -1.66 -15.92 -27.33
CA THR A 383 -0.42 -15.34 -27.90
C THR A 383 0.42 -14.70 -26.80
N MET A 384 1.72 -14.94 -26.81
CA MET A 384 2.67 -14.27 -25.91
C MET A 384 2.89 -12.84 -26.40
N VAL A 385 2.51 -11.87 -25.57
CA VAL A 385 2.59 -10.44 -25.89
C VAL A 385 3.76 -9.72 -25.21
N MET A 386 4.26 -10.27 -24.10
CA MET A 386 5.41 -9.72 -23.41
C MET A 386 6.17 -10.82 -22.65
N GLU A 387 7.49 -10.68 -22.66
CA GLU A 387 8.40 -11.48 -21.84
C GLU A 387 9.47 -10.55 -21.23
N LYS A 388 9.73 -10.71 -19.92
CA LYS A 388 10.75 -9.91 -19.21
C LYS A 388 11.46 -10.78 -18.16
N VAL A 389 12.79 -10.74 -18.17
CA VAL A 389 13.57 -11.40 -17.11
C VAL A 389 13.65 -10.51 -15.89
N LEU A 390 13.31 -11.06 -14.73
CA LEU A 390 13.39 -10.45 -13.41
C LEU A 390 14.37 -11.22 -12.55
N SER A 391 15.06 -10.53 -11.64
CA SER A 391 16.06 -11.10 -10.76
C SER A 391 15.72 -10.83 -9.29
N ASN A 392 16.01 -11.79 -8.42
CA ASN A 392 15.85 -11.66 -6.97
C ASN A 392 14.41 -11.29 -6.52
N LEU A 393 13.42 -11.95 -7.12
CA LEU A 393 12.04 -11.79 -6.67
C LEU A 393 11.86 -12.33 -5.25
N LYS A 394 11.13 -11.56 -4.44
CA LYS A 394 10.75 -11.95 -3.08
C LYS A 394 9.28 -11.62 -2.82
N PRO A 395 8.52 -12.48 -2.15
CA PRO A 395 7.09 -12.23 -1.88
C PRO A 395 6.78 -10.90 -1.19
N PRO A 396 7.62 -10.36 -0.27
CA PRO A 396 7.39 -9.06 0.33
C PRO A 396 7.65 -7.87 -0.61
N GLU A 397 8.39 -8.07 -1.71
CA GLU A 397 8.76 -6.99 -2.63
C GLU A 397 7.77 -6.92 -3.79
N MET A 398 7.28 -5.71 -4.08
CA MET A 398 6.31 -5.47 -5.14
C MET A 398 7.04 -5.17 -6.46
N GLU A 399 6.60 -5.84 -7.51
CA GLU A 399 7.07 -5.63 -8.87
C GLU A 399 6.10 -4.74 -9.64
N ARG A 400 6.64 -3.93 -10.56
CA ARG A 400 5.90 -3.04 -11.43
C ARG A 400 6.34 -3.21 -12.89
N PHE A 401 5.38 -3.27 -13.79
CA PHE A 401 5.65 -3.18 -15.24
C PHE A 401 4.59 -2.35 -15.96
N ILE A 402 4.94 -1.87 -17.13
CA ILE A 402 4.04 -1.13 -18.02
C ILE A 402 3.97 -1.88 -19.35
N ILE A 403 2.79 -1.93 -19.92
CA ILE A 403 2.56 -2.49 -21.26
C ILE A 403 1.64 -1.58 -22.06
N LYS A 404 1.91 -1.43 -23.35
CA LYS A 404 1.06 -0.69 -24.26
C LYS A 404 -0.27 -1.42 -24.45
N ARG A 405 -1.37 -0.68 -24.36
CA ARG A 405 -2.72 -1.23 -24.49
C ARG A 405 -2.94 -1.93 -25.81
N ASP A 406 -2.51 -1.33 -26.92
CA ASP A 406 -2.64 -1.88 -28.26
C ASP A 406 -1.86 -3.20 -28.44
N VAL A 407 -0.72 -3.34 -27.77
CA VAL A 407 0.06 -4.60 -27.74
C VAL A 407 -0.68 -5.66 -26.94
N LEU A 408 -1.19 -5.30 -25.78
CA LEU A 408 -1.86 -6.24 -24.87
C LEU A 408 -3.21 -6.74 -25.43
N LEU A 409 -3.94 -5.87 -26.11
CA LEU A 409 -5.28 -6.13 -26.67
C LEU A 409 -5.28 -6.25 -28.19
N ALA A 410 -4.14 -6.59 -28.80
CA ALA A 410 -4.02 -6.78 -30.25
C ALA A 410 -5.01 -7.82 -30.81
N GLU A 411 -5.27 -8.87 -30.05
CA GLU A 411 -6.30 -9.85 -30.38
C GLU A 411 -7.68 -9.41 -29.84
N LYS A 412 -8.64 -9.22 -30.74
CA LYS A 412 -10.03 -8.88 -30.40
C LYS A 412 -10.84 -10.12 -29.97
N ASN A 413 -10.36 -10.85 -28.97
CA ASN A 413 -11.09 -11.97 -28.40
C ASN A 413 -11.42 -11.68 -26.92
N ASP A 414 -12.39 -12.42 -26.37
CA ASP A 414 -12.81 -12.27 -24.96
C ASP A 414 -11.97 -13.09 -23.98
N SER A 415 -10.85 -13.62 -24.45
CA SER A 415 -9.96 -14.43 -23.62
C SER A 415 -9.26 -13.56 -22.58
N PRO A 416 -9.05 -14.08 -21.37
CA PRO A 416 -8.32 -13.39 -20.32
C PRO A 416 -6.87 -13.04 -20.74
N VAL A 417 -6.34 -12.01 -20.11
CA VAL A 417 -4.89 -11.76 -20.08
C VAL A 417 -4.30 -12.60 -18.97
N TYR A 418 -3.38 -13.49 -19.31
CA TYR A 418 -2.68 -14.34 -18.35
C TYR A 418 -1.32 -13.76 -18.00
N VAL A 419 -1.04 -13.61 -16.72
CA VAL A 419 0.24 -13.13 -16.19
C VAL A 419 0.80 -14.16 -15.21
N TYR A 420 2.01 -14.66 -15.49
CA TYR A 420 2.65 -15.65 -14.65
C TYR A 420 4.18 -15.56 -14.68
N LEU A 421 4.83 -16.24 -13.73
CA LEU A 421 6.27 -16.29 -13.59
C LEU A 421 6.77 -17.70 -13.86
N GLU A 422 7.73 -17.84 -14.78
CA GLU A 422 8.48 -19.06 -15.02
C GLU A 422 9.88 -18.91 -14.40
N GLY A 423 10.32 -19.86 -13.59
CA GLY A 423 11.63 -19.84 -12.98
C GLY A 423 11.77 -20.87 -11.86
N SER A 424 13.00 -21.08 -11.39
CA SER A 424 13.35 -21.93 -10.27
C SER A 424 14.08 -21.17 -9.18
N ASP A 425 14.12 -21.73 -7.98
CA ASP A 425 14.90 -21.20 -6.86
C ASP A 425 16.41 -21.27 -7.14
N ASP A 426 16.84 -22.21 -7.99
CA ASP A 426 18.23 -22.41 -8.40
C ASP A 426 18.71 -21.44 -9.48
N GLY A 427 17.79 -20.65 -10.07
CA GLY A 427 18.11 -19.63 -11.08
C GLY A 427 18.23 -20.15 -12.52
N GLU A 428 17.87 -21.40 -12.78
CA GLU A 428 17.77 -21.94 -14.13
C GLU A 428 16.42 -21.60 -14.78
N ILE A 429 16.48 -21.00 -15.97
CA ILE A 429 15.33 -20.79 -16.84
C ILE A 429 15.58 -21.60 -18.10
N SER A 430 14.80 -22.65 -18.31
CA SER A 430 14.87 -23.43 -19.55
C SER A 430 14.40 -22.56 -20.74
N GLY A 431 15.25 -22.37 -21.73
CA GLY A 431 14.89 -21.86 -23.04
C GLY A 431 15.11 -20.37 -23.34
N VAL A 432 16.02 -19.69 -22.66
CA VAL A 432 16.44 -18.33 -23.07
C VAL A 432 17.54 -18.43 -24.12
N ALA A 433 17.19 -18.22 -25.39
CA ALA A 433 18.17 -17.94 -26.43
C ALA A 433 18.84 -16.59 -26.12
N HIS A 434 20.16 -16.57 -25.99
CA HIS A 434 20.95 -15.34 -25.89
C HIS A 434 20.84 -14.55 -27.19
N GLU A 435 20.00 -13.54 -27.26
CA GLU A 435 20.19 -12.48 -28.24
C GLU A 435 21.46 -11.71 -27.88
N LYS A 436 22.46 -11.83 -28.75
CA LYS A 436 23.68 -11.02 -28.71
C LYS A 436 23.29 -9.56 -28.80
N LYS A 437 23.62 -8.77 -27.76
CA LYS A 437 23.65 -7.31 -27.84
C LYS A 437 24.58 -6.91 -28.98
N GLY A 438 24.00 -6.40 -30.06
CA GLY A 438 24.75 -5.67 -31.07
C GLY A 438 25.35 -4.42 -30.45
N GLU A 439 26.69 -4.32 -30.50
CA GLU A 439 27.43 -3.11 -30.21
C GLU A 439 26.99 -2.01 -31.19
N GLY A 440 26.31 -1.00 -30.70
CA GLY A 440 26.02 0.26 -31.38
C GLY A 440 26.72 1.36 -30.62
N LYS A 441 27.93 1.73 -31.10
CA LYS A 441 28.61 2.99 -30.78
C LYS A 441 27.72 4.16 -31.21
N ILE A 442 27.46 5.08 -30.34
CA ILE A 442 27.78 6.52 -30.25
C ILE A 442 26.99 7.08 -29.08
#